data_ca69baaea1d12b975298f80866e728bf
#
_entry.id   ca69baaea1d12b975298f80866e728bf
#
_cell.length_a   1.000
_cell.length_b   1.000
_cell.length_c   1.000
_cell.angle_alpha   90.00
_cell.angle_beta   90.00
_cell.angle_gamma   90.00
#
_symmetry.space_group_name_H-M   'P 1'
#
loop_
_entity.id
_entity.type
_entity.pdbx_description
1 polymer ?
#
loop_
_entity_poly.entity_id
_entity_poly.type
_entity_poly.pdbx_seq_one_letter_code
_entity_poly.pdbx_strand_id
1 'polypeptide(L)'
;MRWIWIDRILALERGSRCVAIKNVSLAEDVLHDHFPATADRPAIPVLPNTLIIEGMAQTAGILVGHANDFREKVILAKIGRAVFTAAAGPGCTLRYTATIERLDDSGASTTGVVERLDPADGSVTPLAHIELMFSHIDRNRGGLIFPEHNFVFTGQFMDLLRRSGFGGAVTQSDGRC
;
A
#
# COMPACT_ATOMS: atom_id res chain seq x y z
N MET A 1 9.73 12.51 7.75
CA MET A 1 9.01 12.18 6.49
C MET A 1 8.01 11.09 6.82
N ARG A 2 6.78 11.21 6.34
CA ARG A 2 5.77 10.14 6.49
C ARG A 2 5.84 9.23 5.27
N TRP A 3 6.11 7.95 5.50
CA TRP A 3 6.17 6.97 4.41
C TRP A 3 4.81 6.27 4.23
N ILE A 4 3.78 7.04 3.84
CA ILE A 4 2.43 6.56 3.55
C ILE A 4 2.08 6.94 2.12
N TRP A 5 1.77 5.94 1.30
CA TRP A 5 1.48 6.04 -0.13
C TRP A 5 0.03 5.72 -0.47
N ILE A 6 -0.84 5.74 0.52
CA ILE A 6 -2.30 5.68 0.38
C ILE A 6 -2.92 6.76 1.25
N ASP A 7 -3.94 7.45 0.77
CA ASP A 7 -4.54 8.59 1.46
C ASP A 7 -5.76 8.17 2.28
N ARG A 8 -6.48 7.15 1.82
CA ARG A 8 -7.70 6.67 2.47
C ARG A 8 -7.99 5.21 2.12
N ILE A 9 -8.55 4.47 3.08
CA ILE A 9 -9.13 3.15 2.88
C ILE A 9 -10.62 3.33 2.62
N LEU A 10 -11.14 2.75 1.54
CA LEU A 10 -12.55 2.83 1.14
C LEU A 10 -13.34 1.58 1.55
N ALA A 11 -12.67 0.42 1.56
CA ALA A 11 -13.24 -0.84 1.99
C ALA A 11 -12.16 -1.73 2.62
N LEU A 12 -12.54 -2.46 3.66
CA LEU A 12 -11.65 -3.42 4.35
C LEU A 12 -12.50 -4.60 4.80
N GLU A 13 -12.44 -5.68 4.02
CA GLU A 13 -13.17 -6.92 4.25
C GLU A 13 -12.19 -7.99 4.74
N ARG A 14 -12.41 -8.48 5.95
CA ARG A 14 -11.47 -9.39 6.64
C ARG A 14 -11.15 -10.62 5.79
N GLY A 15 -9.86 -10.87 5.56
CA GLY A 15 -9.37 -12.05 4.83
C GLY A 15 -9.75 -12.10 3.35
N SER A 16 -10.37 -11.05 2.81
CA SER A 16 -10.89 -11.02 1.44
C SER A 16 -10.30 -9.88 0.64
N ARG A 17 -10.70 -8.63 0.94
CA ARG A 17 -10.41 -7.49 0.07
C ARG A 17 -10.12 -6.20 0.85
N CYS A 18 -9.16 -5.42 0.35
CA CYS A 18 -8.95 -4.03 0.77
C CYS A 18 -8.97 -3.11 -0.46
N VAL A 19 -9.66 -1.99 -0.34
CA VAL A 19 -9.66 -0.93 -1.35
C VAL A 19 -9.14 0.35 -0.73
N ALA A 20 -8.11 0.93 -1.33
CA ALA A 20 -7.54 2.21 -0.90
C ALA A 20 -7.37 3.16 -2.09
N ILE A 21 -7.22 4.44 -1.81
CA ILE A 21 -6.95 5.46 -2.82
C ILE A 21 -5.70 6.27 -2.47
N LYS A 22 -5.07 6.79 -3.52
CA LYS A 22 -4.02 7.80 -3.49
C LYS A 22 -4.33 8.89 -4.50
N ASN A 23 -4.37 10.15 -4.06
CA ASN A 23 -4.43 11.30 -4.96
C ASN A 23 -3.01 11.69 -5.38
N VAL A 24 -2.78 11.83 -6.67
CA VAL A 24 -1.48 12.22 -7.22
C VAL A 24 -1.45 13.73 -7.33
N SER A 25 -0.63 14.38 -6.50
CA SER A 25 -0.56 15.84 -6.42
C SER A 25 0.74 16.38 -6.99
N LEU A 26 0.66 17.45 -7.80
CA LEU A 26 1.85 18.15 -8.27
C LEU A 26 2.68 18.77 -7.13
N ALA A 27 2.14 18.86 -5.90
CA ALA A 27 2.87 19.29 -4.71
C ALA A 27 3.84 18.23 -4.16
N GLU A 28 3.86 17.01 -4.71
CA GLU A 28 4.77 15.97 -4.28
C GLU A 28 6.14 16.14 -4.96
N ASP A 29 7.21 16.29 -4.19
CA ASP A 29 8.59 16.50 -4.68
C ASP A 29 9.00 15.42 -5.70
N VAL A 30 8.60 14.18 -5.48
CA VAL A 30 8.92 13.06 -6.36
C VAL A 30 8.41 13.25 -7.80
N LEU A 31 7.35 14.01 -8.03
CA LEU A 31 6.85 14.30 -9.37
C LEU A 31 7.69 15.34 -10.11
N HIS A 32 8.44 16.17 -9.38
CA HIS A 32 9.35 17.14 -9.97
C HIS A 32 10.73 16.55 -10.22
N ASP A 33 11.21 15.72 -9.30
CA ASP A 33 12.62 15.31 -9.26
C ASP A 33 12.88 14.00 -10.00
N HIS A 34 11.86 13.16 -10.23
CA HIS A 34 12.06 11.84 -10.83
C HIS A 34 12.47 11.90 -12.30
N PHE A 35 11.79 12.75 -13.09
CA PHE A 35 12.16 13.03 -14.47
C PHE A 35 12.20 14.55 -14.70
N PRO A 36 13.26 15.23 -14.23
CA PRO A 36 13.39 16.68 -14.37
C PRO A 36 13.53 17.07 -15.85
N ALA A 37 13.29 18.34 -16.13
CA ALA A 37 13.55 18.90 -17.46
C ALA A 37 15.04 18.84 -17.79
N THR A 38 15.35 18.60 -19.06
CA THR A 38 16.70 18.68 -19.63
C THR A 38 16.72 19.70 -20.77
N ALA A 39 17.88 19.94 -21.39
CA ALA A 39 17.96 20.83 -22.55
C ALA A 39 17.07 20.38 -23.71
N ASP A 40 16.87 19.04 -23.86
CA ASP A 40 16.21 18.44 -25.01
C ASP A 40 14.80 17.89 -24.69
N ARG A 41 14.36 17.97 -23.43
CA ARG A 41 13.11 17.36 -22.99
C ARG A 41 12.48 18.12 -21.82
N PRO A 42 11.16 18.40 -21.85
CA PRO A 42 10.45 18.96 -20.70
C PRO A 42 10.42 17.96 -19.52
N ALA A 43 10.15 18.43 -18.32
CA ALA A 43 9.87 17.57 -17.17
C ALA A 43 8.68 16.65 -17.44
N ILE A 44 8.75 15.43 -16.92
CA ILE A 44 7.66 14.46 -17.01
C ILE A 44 7.19 14.15 -15.59
N PRO A 45 6.14 14.83 -15.09
CA PRO A 45 5.64 14.67 -13.75
C PRO A 45 4.78 13.41 -13.64
N VAL A 46 5.39 12.25 -13.57
CA VAL A 46 4.72 10.96 -13.37
C VAL A 46 5.12 10.34 -12.05
N LEU A 47 4.14 9.74 -11.37
CA LEU A 47 4.41 8.98 -10.16
C LEU A 47 5.24 7.73 -10.52
N PRO A 48 6.41 7.52 -9.89
CA PRO A 48 7.22 6.35 -10.15
C PRO A 48 6.46 5.05 -9.90
N ASN A 49 6.63 4.07 -10.79
CA ASN A 49 5.99 2.76 -10.66
C ASN A 49 6.35 2.05 -9.34
N THR A 50 7.55 2.29 -8.81
CA THR A 50 7.98 1.77 -7.51
C THR A 50 7.13 2.28 -6.35
N LEU A 51 6.66 3.52 -6.41
CA LEU A 51 5.78 4.10 -5.38
C LEU A 51 4.33 3.63 -5.56
N ILE A 52 3.93 3.28 -6.77
CA ILE A 52 2.65 2.60 -7.01
C ILE A 52 2.68 1.18 -6.43
N ILE A 53 3.80 0.46 -6.57
CA ILE A 53 4.00 -0.84 -5.91
C ILE A 53 3.95 -0.67 -4.39
N GLU A 54 4.59 0.36 -3.83
CA GLU A 54 4.55 0.63 -2.39
C GLU A 54 3.11 0.90 -1.90
N GLY A 55 2.32 1.70 -2.63
CA GLY A 55 0.90 1.91 -2.31
C GLY A 55 0.10 0.60 -2.31
N MET A 56 0.37 -0.30 -3.26
CA MET A 56 -0.23 -1.63 -3.28
C MET A 56 0.26 -2.49 -2.12
N ALA A 57 1.56 -2.44 -1.78
CA ALA A 57 2.12 -3.19 -0.67
C ALA A 57 1.51 -2.75 0.68
N GLN A 58 1.28 -1.45 0.86
CA GLN A 58 0.60 -0.93 2.05
C GLN A 58 -0.87 -1.37 2.09
N THR A 59 -1.58 -1.31 0.97
CA THR A 59 -2.99 -1.74 0.87
C THR A 59 -3.14 -3.23 1.19
N ALA A 60 -2.31 -4.07 0.57
CA ALA A 60 -2.31 -5.51 0.77
C ALA A 60 -1.79 -5.90 2.17
N GLY A 61 -0.76 -5.21 2.68
CA GLY A 61 -0.23 -5.41 4.02
C GLY A 61 -1.26 -5.13 5.11
N ILE A 62 -2.06 -4.06 4.96
CA ILE A 62 -3.18 -3.76 5.85
C ILE A 62 -4.23 -4.89 5.81
N LEU A 63 -4.56 -5.41 4.61
CA LEU A 63 -5.50 -6.51 4.46
C LEU A 63 -5.02 -7.78 5.18
N VAL A 64 -3.75 -8.16 4.96
CA VAL A 64 -3.14 -9.33 5.61
C VAL A 64 -3.07 -9.14 7.12
N GLY A 65 -2.64 -7.97 7.60
CA GLY A 65 -2.61 -7.66 9.03
C GLY A 65 -4.00 -7.69 9.67
N HIS A 66 -5.02 -7.16 8.98
CA HIS A 66 -6.41 -7.18 9.45
C HIS A 66 -6.99 -8.60 9.56
N ALA A 67 -6.53 -9.53 8.73
CA ALA A 67 -6.98 -10.93 8.82
C ALA A 67 -6.71 -11.54 10.21
N ASN A 68 -5.59 -11.14 10.87
CA ASN A 68 -5.16 -11.60 12.20
C ASN A 68 -5.16 -10.48 13.25
N ASP A 69 -6.09 -9.52 13.16
CA ASP A 69 -6.27 -8.42 14.11
C ASP A 69 -4.98 -7.61 14.37
N PHE A 70 -4.10 -7.48 13.37
CA PHE A 70 -2.81 -6.80 13.44
C PHE A 70 -1.87 -7.31 14.54
N ARG A 71 -2.05 -8.56 14.97
CA ARG A 71 -1.22 -9.17 16.02
C ARG A 71 0.16 -9.56 15.50
N GLU A 72 0.23 -9.96 14.23
CA GLU A 72 1.45 -10.46 13.59
C GLU A 72 2.19 -9.34 12.86
N LYS A 73 3.50 -9.49 12.77
CA LYS A 73 4.36 -8.60 11.98
C LYS A 73 4.36 -9.08 10.53
N VAL A 74 3.67 -8.36 9.67
CA VAL A 74 3.53 -8.66 8.24
C VAL A 74 4.53 -7.84 7.45
N ILE A 75 5.50 -8.48 6.81
CA ILE A 75 6.48 -7.82 5.95
C ILE A 75 6.35 -8.27 4.50
N LEU A 76 6.59 -7.35 3.57
CA LEU A 76 6.71 -7.69 2.15
C LEU A 76 7.97 -8.54 1.93
N ALA A 77 7.79 -9.80 1.56
CA ALA A 77 8.89 -10.73 1.33
C ALA A 77 9.31 -10.76 -0.15
N LYS A 78 8.35 -10.60 -1.07
CA LYS A 78 8.62 -10.71 -2.52
C LYS A 78 7.56 -9.98 -3.34
N ILE A 79 8.02 -9.32 -4.40
CA ILE A 79 7.18 -8.89 -5.53
C ILE A 79 7.24 -10.02 -6.56
N GLY A 80 6.14 -10.76 -6.70
CA GLY A 80 6.05 -11.88 -7.65
C GLY A 80 5.99 -11.39 -9.09
N ARG A 81 5.13 -10.38 -9.31
CA ARG A 81 4.91 -9.77 -10.61
C ARG A 81 4.42 -8.34 -10.46
N ALA A 82 4.82 -7.45 -11.36
CA ALA A 82 4.25 -6.11 -11.49
C ALA A 82 4.21 -5.74 -12.98
N VAL A 83 3.03 -5.53 -13.52
CA VAL A 83 2.80 -5.17 -14.93
C VAL A 83 2.06 -3.84 -14.96
N PHE A 84 2.61 -2.87 -15.66
CA PHE A 84 2.05 -1.53 -15.83
C PHE A 84 1.62 -1.32 -17.28
N THR A 85 0.43 -0.80 -17.48
CA THR A 85 -0.15 -0.52 -18.80
C THR A 85 -0.37 0.97 -19.04
N ALA A 86 -0.25 1.78 -18.00
CA ALA A 86 -0.41 3.23 -18.07
C ALA A 86 0.49 3.93 -17.05
N ALA A 87 0.60 5.25 -17.14
CA ALA A 87 1.29 6.09 -16.17
C ALA A 87 0.28 6.91 -15.35
N ALA A 88 0.70 7.33 -14.15
CA ALA A 88 -0.07 8.20 -13.27
C ALA A 88 0.59 9.59 -13.20
N GLY A 89 -0.09 10.59 -13.73
CA GLY A 89 0.31 11.99 -13.61
C GLY A 89 -0.47 12.74 -12.53
N PRO A 90 -0.08 13.99 -12.23
CA PRO A 90 -0.78 14.82 -11.27
C PRO A 90 -2.23 15.09 -11.68
N GLY A 91 -3.11 15.20 -10.69
CA GLY A 91 -4.54 15.43 -10.86
C GLY A 91 -5.38 14.16 -10.94
N CYS A 92 -4.79 12.97 -11.11
CA CYS A 92 -5.54 11.72 -11.07
C CYS A 92 -5.62 11.14 -9.64
N THR A 93 -6.55 10.21 -9.45
CA THR A 93 -6.63 9.37 -8.25
C THR A 93 -6.32 7.92 -8.64
N LEU A 94 -5.43 7.28 -7.90
CA LEU A 94 -5.19 5.84 -7.99
C LEU A 94 -6.12 5.12 -7.03
N ARG A 95 -6.78 4.07 -7.52
CA ARG A 95 -7.54 3.13 -6.71
C ARG A 95 -6.80 1.80 -6.68
N TYR A 96 -6.40 1.40 -5.49
CA TYR A 96 -5.77 0.11 -5.21
C TYR A 96 -6.84 -0.86 -4.72
N THR A 97 -6.93 -2.02 -5.36
CA THR A 97 -7.77 -3.12 -4.89
C THR A 97 -6.87 -4.33 -4.67
N ALA A 98 -6.69 -4.74 -3.42
CA ALA A 98 -5.92 -5.92 -3.03
C ALA A 98 -6.86 -7.04 -2.61
N THR A 99 -6.54 -8.27 -2.99
CA THR A 99 -7.27 -9.50 -2.64
C THR A 99 -6.28 -10.54 -2.12
N ILE A 100 -6.64 -11.28 -1.07
CA ILE A 100 -5.85 -12.42 -0.59
C ILE A 100 -6.15 -13.63 -1.46
N GLU A 101 -5.10 -14.23 -2.05
CA GLU A 101 -5.17 -15.48 -2.78
C GLU A 101 -4.95 -16.69 -1.85
N ARG A 102 -4.00 -16.53 -0.94
CA ARG A 102 -3.65 -17.53 0.06
C ARG A 102 -3.20 -16.85 1.35
N LEU A 103 -3.62 -17.42 2.48
CA LEU A 103 -3.20 -17.03 3.81
C LEU A 103 -2.96 -18.28 4.64
N ASP A 104 -1.79 -18.37 5.28
CA ASP A 104 -1.45 -19.43 6.23
C ASP A 104 -0.50 -18.88 7.32
N ASP A 105 -0.09 -19.73 8.25
CA ASP A 105 0.76 -19.35 9.38
C ASP A 105 2.14 -18.82 8.98
N SER A 106 2.58 -19.04 7.76
CA SER A 106 3.89 -18.60 7.26
C SER A 106 3.83 -17.25 6.55
N GLY A 107 2.65 -16.86 6.06
CA GLY A 107 2.47 -15.63 5.31
C GLY A 107 1.24 -15.61 4.43
N ALA A 108 1.25 -14.71 3.46
CA ALA A 108 0.15 -14.54 2.51
C ALA A 108 0.66 -14.26 1.10
N SER A 109 -0.12 -14.70 0.10
CA SER A 109 0.00 -14.20 -1.27
C SER A 109 -1.23 -13.35 -1.59
N THR A 110 -1.00 -12.25 -2.29
CA THR A 110 -2.03 -11.30 -2.68
C THR A 110 -1.90 -10.94 -4.15
N THR A 111 -3.04 -10.69 -4.77
CA THR A 111 -3.11 -10.04 -6.08
C THR A 111 -3.71 -8.66 -5.92
N GLY A 112 -3.26 -7.72 -6.74
CA GLY A 112 -3.72 -6.34 -6.69
C GLY A 112 -3.92 -5.74 -8.07
N VAL A 113 -4.99 -4.97 -8.21
CA VAL A 113 -5.28 -4.15 -9.39
C VAL A 113 -5.17 -2.68 -9.00
N VAL A 114 -4.49 -1.90 -9.82
CA VAL A 114 -4.44 -0.45 -9.70
C VAL A 114 -5.16 0.16 -10.89
N GLU A 115 -6.10 1.05 -10.61
CA GLU A 115 -6.84 1.81 -11.60
C GLU A 115 -6.56 3.30 -11.44
N ARG A 116 -6.45 4.01 -12.56
CA ARG A 116 -6.38 5.46 -12.61
C ARG A 116 -7.77 6.02 -12.86
N LEU A 117 -8.22 6.86 -11.97
CA LEU A 117 -9.46 7.62 -12.07
C LEU A 117 -9.09 9.05 -12.48
N ASP A 118 -9.65 9.53 -13.58
CA ASP A 118 -9.48 10.89 -14.03
C ASP A 118 -10.69 11.73 -13.60
N PRO A 119 -10.53 12.74 -12.74
CA PRO A 119 -11.64 13.56 -12.28
C PRO A 119 -12.19 14.50 -13.35
N ALA A 120 -11.47 14.73 -14.46
CA ALA A 120 -11.89 15.65 -15.50
C ALA A 120 -13.05 15.09 -16.33
N ASP A 121 -13.06 13.78 -16.57
CA ASP A 121 -14.08 13.10 -17.39
C ASP A 121 -14.72 11.89 -16.71
N GLY A 122 -14.27 11.58 -15.47
CA GLY A 122 -14.75 10.42 -14.71
C GLY A 122 -14.26 9.07 -15.26
N SER A 123 -13.31 9.07 -16.19
CA SER A 123 -12.80 7.83 -16.79
C SER A 123 -12.04 6.99 -15.77
N VAL A 124 -12.13 5.67 -15.92
CA VAL A 124 -11.39 4.68 -15.14
C VAL A 124 -10.56 3.83 -16.10
N THR A 125 -9.24 3.90 -15.94
CA THR A 125 -8.30 3.19 -16.79
C THR A 125 -7.51 2.17 -15.96
N PRO A 126 -7.45 0.89 -16.33
CA PRO A 126 -6.52 -0.06 -15.73
C PRO A 126 -5.08 0.45 -15.86
N LEU A 127 -4.35 0.47 -14.75
CA LEU A 127 -2.99 0.99 -14.71
C LEU A 127 -1.96 -0.09 -14.42
N ALA A 128 -2.22 -0.96 -13.43
CA ALA A 128 -1.28 -2.01 -13.08
C ALA A 128 -1.97 -3.25 -12.51
N HIS A 129 -1.28 -4.39 -12.66
CA HIS A 129 -1.54 -5.63 -11.95
C HIS A 129 -0.28 -6.05 -11.18
N ILE A 130 -0.43 -6.33 -9.87
CA ILE A 130 0.68 -6.53 -8.95
C ILE A 130 0.42 -7.75 -8.07
N GLU A 131 1.37 -8.69 -8.03
CA GLU A 131 1.33 -9.89 -7.20
C GLU A 131 2.41 -9.77 -6.12
N LEU A 132 2.01 -9.90 -4.86
CA LEU A 132 2.88 -9.73 -3.71
C LEU A 132 2.82 -10.95 -2.79
N MET A 133 3.94 -11.21 -2.13
CA MET A 133 4.02 -12.22 -1.08
C MET A 133 4.48 -11.56 0.21
N PHE A 134 3.76 -11.84 1.28
CA PHE A 134 4.07 -11.39 2.63
C PHE A 134 4.51 -12.55 3.50
N SER A 135 5.40 -12.29 4.44
CA SER A 135 5.81 -13.23 5.47
C SER A 135 5.41 -12.74 6.84
N HIS A 136 4.96 -13.65 7.69
CA HIS A 136 4.73 -13.38 9.10
C HIS A 136 6.03 -13.57 9.87
N ILE A 137 6.43 -12.54 10.66
CA ILE A 137 7.69 -12.55 11.42
C ILE A 137 7.37 -12.47 12.91
N ASP A 138 6.79 -13.52 13.47
CA ASP A 138 6.48 -13.53 14.91
C ASP A 138 7.55 -14.22 15.74
N ARG A 139 8.44 -14.97 15.08
CA ARG A 139 9.51 -15.70 15.75
C ARG A 139 10.84 -15.39 15.08
N ASN A 140 11.87 -15.20 15.91
CA ASN A 140 13.24 -15.08 15.44
C ASN A 140 13.63 -16.30 14.60
N ARG A 141 13.76 -16.11 13.29
CA ARG A 141 14.21 -17.14 12.34
C ARG A 141 15.53 -16.71 11.72
N GLY A 142 16.44 -17.66 11.53
CA GLY A 142 17.71 -17.40 10.84
C GLY A 142 18.66 -16.47 11.55
N GLY A 143 18.59 -16.36 12.89
CA GLY A 143 19.50 -15.52 13.68
C GLY A 143 19.14 -14.02 13.68
N LEU A 144 18.06 -13.60 13.04
CA LEU A 144 17.55 -12.24 13.11
C LEU A 144 16.66 -12.09 14.34
N ILE A 145 16.96 -11.08 15.17
CA ILE A 145 16.18 -10.72 16.35
C ILE A 145 15.29 -9.53 15.98
N PHE A 146 13.99 -9.73 15.99
CA PHE A 146 13.01 -8.67 15.77
C PHE A 146 12.47 -8.15 17.11
N PRO A 147 12.15 -6.83 17.20
CA PRO A 147 11.52 -6.27 18.38
C PRO A 147 10.20 -6.99 18.72
N GLU A 148 9.89 -7.14 20.00
CA GLU A 148 8.61 -7.77 20.43
C GLU A 148 7.39 -6.96 19.97
N HIS A 149 7.48 -5.62 20.03
CA HIS A 149 6.40 -4.75 19.58
C HIS A 149 6.22 -4.82 18.06
N ASN A 150 4.99 -4.65 17.60
CA ASN A 150 4.70 -4.59 16.16
C ASN A 150 5.17 -3.25 15.59
N PHE A 151 6.31 -3.27 14.87
CA PHE A 151 6.92 -2.10 14.23
C PHE A 151 6.41 -1.85 12.81
N VAL A 152 5.59 -2.75 12.26
CA VAL A 152 5.05 -2.66 10.90
C VAL A 152 3.83 -1.75 10.89
N PHE A 153 2.86 -2.04 11.77
CA PHE A 153 1.65 -1.24 11.88
C PHE A 153 1.83 -0.10 12.89
N THR A 154 2.60 0.91 12.47
CA THR A 154 2.91 2.09 13.28
C THR A 154 1.68 2.96 13.55
N GLY A 155 1.80 3.94 14.46
CA GLY A 155 0.73 4.90 14.75
C GLY A 155 0.17 5.60 13.50
N GLN A 156 0.98 5.79 12.45
CA GLN A 156 0.54 6.40 11.20
C GLN A 156 -0.47 5.52 10.43
N PHE A 157 -0.25 4.21 10.37
CA PHE A 157 -1.21 3.27 9.77
C PHE A 157 -2.48 3.17 10.61
N MET A 158 -2.35 3.18 11.93
CA MET A 158 -3.49 3.19 12.83
C MET A 158 -4.33 4.46 12.69
N ASP A 159 -3.70 5.61 12.51
CA ASP A 159 -4.38 6.87 12.24
C ASP A 159 -5.09 6.85 10.88
N LEU A 160 -4.48 6.26 9.86
CA LEU A 160 -5.11 6.08 8.55
C LEU A 160 -6.38 5.21 8.67
N LEU A 161 -6.32 4.08 9.39
CA LEU A 161 -7.47 3.21 9.65
C LEU A 161 -8.59 3.96 10.36
N ARG A 162 -8.28 4.70 11.44
CA ARG A 162 -9.26 5.50 12.21
C ARG A 162 -9.93 6.56 11.33
N ARG A 163 -9.14 7.34 10.58
CA ARG A 163 -9.64 8.41 9.67
C ARG A 163 -10.47 7.85 8.53
N SER A 164 -10.22 6.61 8.13
CA SER A 164 -10.98 5.91 7.10
C SER A 164 -12.26 5.25 7.63
N GLY A 165 -12.52 5.29 8.96
CA GLY A 165 -13.72 4.70 9.57
C GLY A 165 -13.54 3.25 10.03
N PHE A 166 -12.31 2.71 9.96
CA PHE A 166 -11.98 1.32 10.34
C PHE A 166 -11.27 1.23 11.70
N GLY A 167 -11.40 2.24 12.56
CA GLY A 167 -10.76 2.25 13.88
C GLY A 167 -11.16 1.09 14.81
N GLY A 168 -12.38 0.56 14.66
CA GLY A 168 -12.84 -0.61 15.41
C GLY A 168 -12.19 -1.95 14.98
N ALA A 169 -11.50 -1.98 13.84
CA ALA A 169 -10.72 -3.13 13.39
C ALA A 169 -9.43 -3.33 14.21
N VAL A 170 -9.09 -2.34 15.03
CA VAL A 170 -7.89 -2.32 15.87
C VAL A 170 -8.33 -2.53 17.31
N THR A 171 -8.38 -3.75 17.79
CA THR A 171 -8.41 -4.00 19.25
C THR A 171 -7.07 -3.53 19.82
N GLN A 172 -7.12 -2.59 20.77
CA GLN A 172 -5.98 -1.99 21.42
C GLN A 172 -5.02 -3.06 21.94
N SER A 173 -3.87 -3.20 21.31
CA SER A 173 -2.67 -3.61 22.01
C SER A 173 -2.11 -2.34 22.67
N ASP A 174 -2.70 -1.95 23.81
CA ASP A 174 -2.17 -0.90 24.66
C ASP A 174 -0.81 -1.34 25.22
N GLY A 175 0.25 -1.02 24.50
CA GLY A 175 1.56 -0.86 25.07
C GLY A 175 1.65 0.55 25.65
N ARG A 176 1.33 0.72 26.93
CA ARG A 176 1.73 1.93 27.68
C ARG A 176 3.25 2.03 27.64
N CYS A 177 3.74 3.20 27.23
CA CYS A 177 5.10 3.67 27.55
C CYS A 177 5.30 3.80 29.01
#